data_41b8481aa156fd13acb2ec8195b64d53
#
_entry.id   41b8481aa156fd13acb2ec8195b64d53
#
_cell.length_a   1.000
_cell.length_b   1.000
_cell.length_c   1.000
_cell.angle_alpha   90.00
_cell.angle_beta   90.00
_cell.angle_gamma   90.00
#
_symmetry.space_group_name_H-M   'P 1'
#
loop_
_entity.id
_entity.type
_entity.pdbx_description
1 polymer ?
#
loop_
_entity_poly.entity_id
_entity_poly.type
_entity_poly.pdbx_seq_one_letter_code
_entity_poly.pdbx_strand_id
1 'polypeptide(L)'
;MDVPISLAVSLSYAVSLWETAHHGEHAWFDATVSLLFFLLIGRTLDHVMREKARAAINGLARLAPRGALLLAPNGSRRYVPLDEIVVGDDIAVAVGERIPVDGMVVVGESDLDLAIVTGESTPVAVASGVAVSSGAMNLTGSLVVRATKVAKDSLLAEIISLIEAAEGGRARYRRIADRAAALYSPVVHLLALVSFLAWGLIGGDWKHAMLVAVAVLIITCPCALGLAVPVVQVVAAGELFRRGIMVKDGSALERLAEIDTVAFDKTGTLTMGSPRLVRVEAADEAVLAKAAGLAVHSRHPLSQALARSVGHAGTPFDRVSEIPGGGLEAARGGEIYRLGNEAFACGATPSGSTVDSPLSEVVLSRNGAMLARFFFEDALRPGAQDAIKELGSTRFETLIISGDRQSVVDNVAQVLGISRAMGALTPRQKVDECQKLGESGHRVLMVGDGINDAPALAAAHVSMAPATASDIGRQAADLVFFNDRLDAVPQAIAVARRSAALIRQNFALAIGYNVLAVPVAIAGLATPLIAAVAMSTSSIIVVTNALRLNAAATRSRAGRVPKPAGSGEEARIA
;
A
#
# COMPACT_ATOMS: atom_id res chain seq x y z
N MET A 1 -10.22 26.31 -13.55
CA MET A 1 -11.20 25.64 -14.43
C MET A 1 -12.55 26.37 -14.49
N ASP A 2 -12.90 27.14 -13.47
CA ASP A 2 -14.20 27.84 -13.40
C ASP A 2 -14.27 29.14 -14.20
N VAL A 3 -13.12 29.72 -14.61
CA VAL A 3 -13.06 31.01 -15.32
C VAL A 3 -13.81 31.02 -16.65
N PRO A 4 -13.63 30.05 -17.58
CA PRO A 4 -14.37 30.06 -18.85
C PRO A 4 -15.89 29.95 -18.65
N ILE A 5 -16.32 29.16 -17.66
CA ILE A 5 -17.74 28.95 -17.33
C ILE A 5 -18.34 30.22 -16.73
N SER A 6 -17.65 30.81 -15.75
CA SER A 6 -18.11 32.06 -15.13
C SER A 6 -18.19 33.19 -16.16
N LEU A 7 -17.24 33.25 -17.09
CA LEU A 7 -17.26 34.20 -18.17
C LEU A 7 -18.45 33.95 -19.11
N ALA A 8 -18.70 32.70 -19.51
CA ALA A 8 -19.83 32.35 -20.38
C ALA A 8 -21.19 32.70 -19.74
N VAL A 9 -21.39 32.38 -18.46
CA VAL A 9 -22.62 32.71 -17.72
C VAL A 9 -22.77 34.23 -17.58
N SER A 10 -21.69 34.93 -17.19
CA SER A 10 -21.72 36.39 -17.01
C SER A 10 -22.00 37.13 -18.33
N LEU A 11 -21.39 36.68 -19.44
CA LEU A 11 -21.65 37.27 -20.77
C LEU A 11 -23.08 37.02 -21.22
N SER A 12 -23.59 35.81 -21.09
CA SER A 12 -24.98 35.47 -21.45
C SER A 12 -25.98 36.28 -20.62
N TYR A 13 -25.71 36.46 -19.32
CA TYR A 13 -26.55 37.26 -18.44
C TYR A 13 -26.51 38.75 -18.80
N ALA A 14 -25.30 39.29 -19.06
CA ALA A 14 -25.12 40.71 -19.46
C ALA A 14 -25.84 41.05 -20.76
N VAL A 15 -25.76 40.16 -21.76
CA VAL A 15 -26.47 40.33 -23.04
C VAL A 15 -27.99 40.29 -22.82
N SER A 16 -28.49 39.38 -22.01
CA SER A 16 -29.91 39.29 -21.68
C SER A 16 -30.41 40.56 -20.99
N LEU A 17 -29.63 41.13 -20.09
CA LEU A 17 -29.94 42.40 -19.42
C LEU A 17 -29.96 43.57 -20.40
N TRP A 18 -28.98 43.63 -21.29
CA TRP A 18 -28.90 44.66 -22.35
C TRP A 18 -30.11 44.62 -23.29
N GLU A 19 -30.50 43.43 -23.78
CA GLU A 19 -31.67 43.22 -24.62
C GLU A 19 -32.96 43.66 -23.92
N THR A 20 -33.12 43.30 -22.62
CA THR A 20 -34.27 43.72 -21.83
C THR A 20 -34.35 45.24 -21.68
N ALA A 21 -33.21 45.91 -21.44
CA ALA A 21 -33.13 47.35 -21.25
C ALA A 21 -33.43 48.14 -22.56
N HIS A 22 -33.16 47.55 -23.73
CA HIS A 22 -33.34 48.17 -25.03
C HIS A 22 -34.57 47.64 -25.80
N HIS A 23 -35.50 46.97 -25.08
CA HIS A 23 -36.73 46.42 -25.67
C HIS A 23 -36.49 45.47 -26.85
N GLY A 24 -35.40 44.69 -26.78
CA GLY A 24 -35.09 43.66 -27.78
C GLY A 24 -36.13 42.52 -27.76
N GLU A 25 -36.30 41.88 -28.91
CA GLU A 25 -37.35 40.87 -29.12
C GLU A 25 -37.13 39.58 -28.28
N HIS A 26 -35.88 39.30 -27.80
CA HIS A 26 -35.55 38.06 -27.10
C HIS A 26 -34.61 38.31 -25.93
N ALA A 27 -35.05 38.11 -24.71
CA ALA A 27 -34.25 38.01 -23.50
C ALA A 27 -33.83 36.54 -23.27
N TRP A 28 -32.51 36.30 -23.09
CA TRP A 28 -31.90 34.95 -23.00
C TRP A 28 -31.71 34.45 -21.56
N PHE A 29 -32.50 34.93 -20.62
CA PHE A 29 -32.40 34.52 -19.22
C PHE A 29 -32.67 33.02 -19.02
N ASP A 30 -33.61 32.45 -19.79
CA ASP A 30 -33.93 31.02 -19.79
C ASP A 30 -32.72 30.18 -20.22
N ALA A 31 -31.99 30.62 -21.27
CA ALA A 31 -30.75 29.96 -21.70
C ALA A 31 -29.66 30.04 -20.61
N THR A 32 -29.50 31.20 -19.96
CA THR A 32 -28.52 31.40 -18.89
C THR A 32 -28.84 30.56 -17.66
N VAL A 33 -30.12 30.54 -17.25
CA VAL A 33 -30.59 29.73 -16.11
C VAL A 33 -30.48 28.24 -16.42
N SER A 34 -30.88 27.80 -17.61
CA SER A 34 -30.75 26.42 -18.05
C SER A 34 -29.28 25.98 -18.09
N LEU A 35 -28.40 26.84 -18.62
CA LEU A 35 -26.96 26.59 -18.61
C LEU A 35 -26.43 26.39 -17.19
N LEU A 36 -26.75 27.31 -16.27
CA LEU A 36 -26.33 27.21 -14.87
C LEU A 36 -26.87 25.94 -14.22
N PHE A 37 -28.13 25.59 -14.47
CA PHE A 37 -28.79 24.40 -13.96
C PHE A 37 -28.08 23.12 -14.42
N PHE A 38 -27.82 22.96 -15.73
CA PHE A 38 -27.11 21.78 -16.26
C PHE A 38 -25.66 21.72 -15.80
N LEU A 39 -24.99 22.86 -15.66
CA LEU A 39 -23.65 22.92 -15.07
C LEU A 39 -23.63 22.47 -13.61
N LEU A 40 -24.60 22.90 -12.81
CA LEU A 40 -24.75 22.47 -11.41
C LEU A 40 -25.08 20.99 -11.30
N ILE A 41 -25.95 20.46 -12.18
CA ILE A 41 -26.20 19.02 -12.26
C ILE A 41 -24.89 18.27 -12.57
N GLY A 42 -24.15 18.69 -13.60
CA GLY A 42 -22.88 18.07 -13.96
C GLY A 42 -21.87 18.10 -12.80
N ARG A 43 -21.74 19.22 -12.09
CA ARG A 43 -20.86 19.34 -10.91
C ARG A 43 -21.35 18.49 -9.72
N THR A 44 -22.66 18.40 -9.51
CA THR A 44 -23.23 17.56 -8.45
C THR A 44 -22.97 16.09 -8.75
N LEU A 45 -23.21 15.65 -9.99
CA LEU A 45 -22.90 14.27 -10.41
C LEU A 45 -21.41 13.96 -10.28
N ASP A 46 -20.53 14.88 -10.69
CA ASP A 46 -19.09 14.76 -10.50
C ASP A 46 -18.71 14.63 -9.02
N HIS A 47 -19.27 15.49 -8.16
CA HIS A 47 -19.06 15.42 -6.72
C HIS A 47 -19.54 14.09 -6.14
N VAL A 48 -20.77 13.65 -6.45
CA VAL A 48 -21.33 12.37 -6.00
C VAL A 48 -20.49 11.18 -6.46
N MET A 49 -19.98 11.21 -7.71
CA MET A 49 -19.13 10.14 -8.22
C MET A 49 -17.76 10.11 -7.54
N ARG A 50 -17.16 11.26 -7.26
CA ARG A 50 -15.94 11.35 -6.44
C ARG A 50 -16.17 10.85 -5.02
N GLU A 51 -17.28 11.25 -4.40
CA GLU A 51 -17.68 10.76 -3.07
C GLU A 51 -17.88 9.23 -3.06
N LYS A 52 -18.53 8.66 -4.07
CA LYS A 52 -18.67 7.20 -4.20
C LYS A 52 -17.31 6.51 -4.38
N ALA A 53 -16.40 7.09 -5.15
CA ALA A 53 -15.04 6.57 -5.29
C ALA A 53 -14.27 6.63 -3.96
N ARG A 54 -14.44 7.71 -3.18
CA ARG A 54 -13.86 7.88 -1.84
C ARG A 54 -14.57 7.08 -0.75
N ALA A 55 -15.84 6.77 -0.90
CA ALA A 55 -16.63 6.08 0.13
C ALA A 55 -16.05 4.70 0.49
N ALA A 56 -15.38 4.02 -0.44
CA ALA A 56 -14.66 2.79 -0.16
C ALA A 56 -13.50 2.99 0.83
N ILE A 57 -12.90 4.18 0.85
CA ILE A 57 -11.79 4.57 1.71
C ILE A 57 -12.34 5.17 3.02
N ASN A 58 -13.30 6.10 2.93
CA ASN A 58 -13.93 6.75 4.08
C ASN A 58 -14.77 5.79 4.95
N GLY A 59 -15.17 4.64 4.41
CA GLY A 59 -15.81 3.57 5.18
C GLY A 59 -14.97 3.09 6.35
N LEU A 60 -13.64 3.14 6.23
CA LEU A 60 -12.69 2.73 7.28
C LEU A 60 -12.59 3.73 8.42
N ALA A 61 -12.51 5.01 8.11
CA ALA A 61 -12.48 6.06 9.14
C ALA A 61 -13.77 6.04 10.00
N ARG A 62 -14.91 5.62 9.42
CA ARG A 62 -16.17 5.44 10.15
C ARG A 62 -16.21 4.19 11.03
N LEU A 63 -15.31 3.24 10.80
CA LEU A 63 -15.20 2.00 11.58
C LEU A 63 -14.26 2.16 12.78
N ALA A 64 -13.52 3.27 12.88
CA ALA A 64 -12.71 3.57 14.05
C ALA A 64 -13.62 3.75 15.27
N PRO A 65 -13.33 3.09 16.41
CA PRO A 65 -14.01 3.35 17.67
C PRO A 65 -13.90 4.84 18.03
N ARG A 66 -14.93 5.39 18.68
CA ARG A 66 -14.89 6.79 19.15
C ARG A 66 -14.32 6.93 20.56
N GLY A 67 -14.21 5.83 21.29
CA GLY A 67 -13.73 5.77 22.64
C GLY A 67 -13.61 4.32 23.10
N ALA A 68 -13.18 4.12 24.34
CA ALA A 68 -12.98 2.82 24.95
C ALA A 68 -13.43 2.77 26.40
N LEU A 69 -13.72 1.58 26.90
CA LEU A 69 -14.09 1.33 28.29
C LEU A 69 -12.85 0.96 29.10
N LEU A 70 -12.28 1.91 29.84
CA LEU A 70 -11.14 1.69 30.72
C LEU A 70 -11.56 0.92 31.97
N LEU A 71 -10.70 0.00 32.41
CA LEU A 71 -10.80 -0.69 33.68
C LEU A 71 -9.78 -0.09 34.65
N ALA A 72 -10.26 0.59 35.69
CA ALA A 72 -9.38 1.07 36.74
C ALA A 72 -8.97 -0.07 37.69
N PRO A 73 -7.83 0.05 38.43
CA PRO A 73 -7.38 -0.97 39.39
C PRO A 73 -8.39 -1.29 40.51
N ASN A 74 -9.30 -0.34 40.81
CA ASN A 74 -10.39 -0.52 41.76
C ASN A 74 -11.61 -1.25 41.19
N GLY A 75 -11.55 -1.75 39.94
CA GLY A 75 -12.64 -2.43 39.25
C GLY A 75 -13.72 -1.51 38.67
N SER A 76 -13.59 -0.18 38.82
CA SER A 76 -14.50 0.77 38.19
C SER A 76 -14.27 0.84 36.69
N ARG A 77 -15.36 1.08 35.94
CA ARG A 77 -15.34 1.20 34.46
C ARG A 77 -15.65 2.64 34.07
N ARG A 78 -14.83 3.21 33.20
CA ARG A 78 -15.03 4.57 32.68
C ARG A 78 -14.90 4.56 31.16
N TYR A 79 -15.92 5.07 30.48
CA TYR A 79 -15.82 5.31 29.03
C TYR A 79 -15.05 6.59 28.79
N VAL A 80 -14.00 6.53 27.95
CA VAL A 80 -13.13 7.64 27.61
C VAL A 80 -13.00 7.77 26.10
N PRO A 81 -12.82 8.99 25.56
CA PRO A 81 -12.38 9.19 24.18
C PRO A 81 -11.04 8.52 23.90
N LEU A 82 -10.76 8.18 22.64
CA LEU A 82 -9.51 7.47 22.26
C LEU A 82 -8.25 8.28 22.58
N ASP A 83 -8.32 9.59 22.50
CA ASP A 83 -7.19 10.51 22.75
C ASP A 83 -6.78 10.59 24.23
N GLU A 84 -7.64 10.15 25.15
CA GLU A 84 -7.33 10.05 26.57
C GLU A 84 -6.63 8.73 26.96
N ILE A 85 -6.56 7.74 26.07
CA ILE A 85 -5.94 6.45 26.36
C ILE A 85 -4.42 6.61 26.38
N VAL A 86 -3.79 6.11 27.45
CA VAL A 86 -2.34 6.07 27.61
C VAL A 86 -1.81 4.65 27.60
N VAL A 87 -0.52 4.50 27.30
CA VAL A 87 0.16 3.20 27.33
C VAL A 87 0.10 2.63 28.75
N GLY A 88 -0.33 1.37 28.86
CA GLY A 88 -0.50 0.66 30.12
C GLY A 88 -1.95 0.61 30.63
N ASP A 89 -2.87 1.34 30.04
CA ASP A 89 -4.30 1.27 30.37
C ASP A 89 -4.89 -0.08 30.01
N ASP A 90 -5.70 -0.65 30.90
CA ASP A 90 -6.48 -1.86 30.66
C ASP A 90 -7.86 -1.49 30.11
N ILE A 91 -8.18 -2.04 28.95
CA ILE A 91 -9.37 -1.72 28.16
C ILE A 91 -10.24 -2.96 28.06
N ALA A 92 -11.51 -2.84 28.44
CA ALA A 92 -12.49 -3.91 28.22
C ALA A 92 -13.03 -3.83 26.78
N VAL A 93 -13.00 -4.95 26.07
CA VAL A 93 -13.54 -5.07 24.71
C VAL A 93 -14.57 -6.19 24.69
N ALA A 94 -15.82 -5.82 24.49
CA ALA A 94 -16.93 -6.77 24.43
C ALA A 94 -17.00 -7.47 23.06
N VAL A 95 -17.78 -8.54 23.00
CA VAL A 95 -18.09 -9.23 21.73
C VAL A 95 -18.84 -8.26 20.79
N GLY A 96 -18.41 -8.20 19.52
CA GLY A 96 -18.93 -7.27 18.53
C GLY A 96 -18.30 -5.87 18.57
N GLU A 97 -17.41 -5.60 19.53
CA GLU A 97 -16.65 -4.35 19.57
C GLU A 97 -15.29 -4.50 18.86
N ARG A 98 -14.76 -3.36 18.43
CA ARG A 98 -13.43 -3.30 17.82
C ARG A 98 -12.37 -2.94 18.85
N ILE A 99 -11.20 -3.53 18.70
CA ILE A 99 -10.02 -3.17 19.49
C ILE A 99 -9.70 -1.69 19.23
N PRO A 100 -9.70 -0.84 20.27
CA PRO A 100 -9.59 0.62 20.09
C PRO A 100 -8.18 1.11 19.82
N VAL A 101 -7.16 0.49 20.42
CA VAL A 101 -5.73 0.81 20.26
C VAL A 101 -4.92 -0.49 20.19
N ASP A 102 -3.71 -0.43 19.65
CA ASP A 102 -2.81 -1.60 19.67
C ASP A 102 -2.47 -1.98 21.11
N GLY A 103 -2.52 -3.27 21.42
CA GLY A 103 -2.35 -3.74 22.78
C GLY A 103 -1.99 -5.22 22.88
N MET A 104 -1.97 -5.70 24.10
CA MET A 104 -1.75 -7.11 24.45
C MET A 104 -2.94 -7.64 25.26
N VAL A 105 -3.46 -8.78 24.91
CA VAL A 105 -4.53 -9.42 25.70
C VAL A 105 -3.99 -9.78 27.09
N VAL A 106 -4.63 -9.27 28.14
CA VAL A 106 -4.29 -9.57 29.55
C VAL A 106 -5.20 -10.65 30.12
N VAL A 107 -6.50 -10.57 29.79
CA VAL A 107 -7.53 -11.51 30.27
C VAL A 107 -8.49 -11.83 29.13
N GLY A 108 -8.88 -13.09 29.03
CA GLY A 108 -9.90 -13.59 28.10
C GLY A 108 -9.30 -14.35 26.92
N GLU A 109 -10.19 -15.05 26.22
CA GLU A 109 -9.93 -15.75 24.97
C GLU A 109 -11.04 -15.40 23.98
N SER A 110 -10.70 -15.20 22.72
CA SER A 110 -11.66 -14.86 21.67
C SER A 110 -11.09 -15.16 20.29
N ASP A 111 -11.97 -15.09 19.27
CA ASP A 111 -11.60 -15.01 17.87
C ASP A 111 -11.71 -13.57 17.41
N LEU A 112 -10.70 -13.08 16.66
CA LEU A 112 -10.69 -11.76 16.09
C LEU A 112 -10.85 -11.83 14.57
N ASP A 113 -11.75 -10.99 14.03
CA ASP A 113 -11.82 -10.71 12.59
C ASP A 113 -10.83 -9.57 12.25
N LEU A 114 -9.81 -9.93 11.51
CA LEU A 114 -8.75 -9.03 11.06
C LEU A 114 -8.99 -8.51 9.63
N ALA A 115 -10.14 -8.78 9.02
CA ALA A 115 -10.40 -8.48 7.60
C ALA A 115 -10.18 -7.01 7.22
N ILE A 116 -10.39 -6.08 8.14
CA ILE A 116 -10.13 -4.65 7.92
C ILE A 116 -8.64 -4.33 7.95
N VAL A 117 -7.87 -5.07 8.75
CA VAL A 117 -6.44 -4.83 8.97
C VAL A 117 -5.60 -5.62 7.97
N THR A 118 -5.89 -6.89 7.78
CA THR A 118 -5.09 -7.81 6.93
C THR A 118 -5.74 -8.13 5.59
N GLY A 119 -7.03 -7.86 5.43
CA GLY A 119 -7.82 -8.28 4.26
C GLY A 119 -8.25 -9.75 4.29
N GLU A 120 -7.88 -10.52 5.32
CA GLU A 120 -8.24 -11.93 5.49
C GLU A 120 -9.50 -12.07 6.34
N SER A 121 -10.47 -12.84 5.86
CA SER A 121 -11.76 -13.05 6.54
C SER A 121 -11.74 -14.24 7.51
N THR A 122 -10.61 -14.94 7.64
CA THR A 122 -10.51 -16.09 8.57
C THR A 122 -10.27 -15.56 9.98
N PRO A 123 -11.14 -15.87 10.96
CA PRO A 123 -10.94 -15.45 12.33
C PRO A 123 -9.64 -16.02 12.91
N VAL A 124 -8.96 -15.24 13.73
CA VAL A 124 -7.72 -15.60 14.40
C VAL A 124 -7.98 -15.73 15.90
N ALA A 125 -7.70 -16.90 16.46
CA ALA A 125 -7.83 -17.14 17.88
C ALA A 125 -6.77 -16.37 18.68
N VAL A 126 -7.19 -15.68 19.73
CA VAL A 126 -6.32 -14.93 20.65
C VAL A 126 -6.60 -15.27 22.10
N ALA A 127 -5.54 -15.29 22.90
CA ALA A 127 -5.57 -15.57 24.32
C ALA A 127 -4.63 -14.62 25.09
N SER A 128 -4.60 -14.70 26.40
CA SER A 128 -3.69 -13.90 27.22
C SER A 128 -2.24 -14.00 26.77
N GLY A 129 -1.57 -12.85 26.62
CA GLY A 129 -0.19 -12.71 26.12
C GLY A 129 -0.08 -12.53 24.61
N VAL A 130 -1.17 -12.57 23.86
CA VAL A 130 -1.18 -12.32 22.40
C VAL A 130 -1.33 -10.82 22.11
N ALA A 131 -0.50 -10.31 21.20
CA ALA A 131 -0.61 -8.93 20.71
C ALA A 131 -1.82 -8.80 19.76
N VAL A 132 -2.57 -7.70 19.90
CA VAL A 132 -3.74 -7.39 19.10
C VAL A 132 -3.66 -5.98 18.52
N SER A 133 -4.18 -5.80 17.31
CA SER A 133 -4.13 -4.53 16.58
C SER A 133 -5.46 -3.80 16.64
N SER A 134 -5.39 -2.48 16.69
CA SER A 134 -6.56 -1.61 16.60
C SER A 134 -7.34 -1.84 15.30
N GLY A 135 -8.67 -1.74 15.39
CA GLY A 135 -9.57 -1.99 14.27
C GLY A 135 -10.02 -3.44 14.09
N ALA A 136 -9.33 -4.44 14.67
CA ALA A 136 -9.78 -5.83 14.70
C ALA A 136 -11.13 -5.95 15.43
N MET A 137 -12.06 -6.77 14.92
CA MET A 137 -13.36 -6.98 15.57
C MET A 137 -13.32 -8.21 16.46
N ASN A 138 -13.76 -8.05 17.70
CA ASN A 138 -13.86 -9.12 18.66
C ASN A 138 -15.14 -9.94 18.41
N LEU A 139 -15.04 -11.27 18.20
CA LEU A 139 -16.16 -12.09 17.71
C LEU A 139 -16.83 -12.95 18.78
N THR A 140 -16.07 -13.60 19.66
CA THR A 140 -16.59 -14.73 20.48
C THR A 140 -16.55 -14.50 21.98
N GLY A 141 -15.46 -13.98 22.53
CA GLY A 141 -15.26 -13.79 23.97
C GLY A 141 -14.99 -12.34 24.37
N SER A 142 -15.24 -11.97 25.61
CA SER A 142 -14.83 -10.66 26.11
C SER A 142 -13.34 -10.65 26.43
N LEU A 143 -12.65 -9.58 26.05
CA LEU A 143 -11.22 -9.41 26.24
C LEU A 143 -10.93 -8.21 27.15
N VAL A 144 -9.83 -8.31 27.90
CA VAL A 144 -9.16 -7.15 28.50
C VAL A 144 -7.83 -6.98 27.77
N VAL A 145 -7.67 -5.82 27.15
CA VAL A 145 -6.48 -5.49 26.35
C VAL A 145 -5.72 -4.37 27.04
N ARG A 146 -4.44 -4.59 27.31
CA ARG A 146 -3.53 -3.54 27.81
C ARG A 146 -2.96 -2.77 26.66
N ALA A 147 -3.18 -1.44 26.63
CA ALA A 147 -2.68 -0.57 25.59
C ALA A 147 -1.15 -0.58 25.54
N THR A 148 -0.58 -0.83 24.38
CA THR A 148 0.86 -0.74 24.09
C THR A 148 1.22 0.51 23.31
N LYS A 149 0.24 1.13 22.67
CA LYS A 149 0.37 2.41 21.94
C LYS A 149 -0.77 3.34 22.29
N VAL A 150 -0.55 4.65 22.13
CA VAL A 150 -1.62 5.64 22.18
C VAL A 150 -2.42 5.63 20.88
N ALA A 151 -3.63 6.17 20.89
CA ALA A 151 -4.56 6.09 19.75
C ALA A 151 -3.98 6.65 18.44
N LYS A 152 -3.26 7.77 18.50
CA LYS A 152 -2.64 8.40 17.31
C LYS A 152 -1.51 7.57 16.68
N ASP A 153 -0.87 6.71 17.45
CA ASP A 153 0.24 5.85 17.02
C ASP A 153 -0.24 4.40 16.76
N SER A 154 -1.55 4.15 16.85
CA SER A 154 -2.16 2.85 16.58
C SER A 154 -2.12 2.52 15.09
N LEU A 155 -2.14 1.22 14.77
CA LEU A 155 -2.12 0.75 13.38
C LEU A 155 -3.28 1.33 12.55
N LEU A 156 -4.47 1.44 13.12
CA LEU A 156 -5.63 2.01 12.42
C LEU A 156 -5.44 3.51 12.15
N ALA A 157 -4.87 4.29 13.08
CA ALA A 157 -4.56 5.69 12.87
C ALA A 157 -3.46 5.88 11.81
N GLU A 158 -2.43 5.03 11.81
CA GLU A 158 -1.40 4.99 10.78
C GLU A 158 -2.02 4.73 9.40
N ILE A 159 -2.89 3.74 9.28
CA ILE A 159 -3.64 3.43 8.05
C ILE A 159 -4.42 4.65 7.55
N ILE A 160 -5.17 5.32 8.42
CA ILE A 160 -5.98 6.49 8.06
C ILE A 160 -5.08 7.63 7.58
N SER A 161 -4.01 7.96 8.32
CA SER A 161 -3.08 9.03 7.96
C SER A 161 -2.39 8.79 6.62
N LEU A 162 -2.04 7.54 6.32
CA LEU A 162 -1.40 7.15 5.06
C LEU A 162 -2.38 7.21 3.87
N ILE A 163 -3.65 6.90 4.10
CA ILE A 163 -4.72 7.09 3.10
C ILE A 163 -4.88 8.57 2.76
N GLU A 164 -4.89 9.45 3.77
CA GLU A 164 -4.97 10.89 3.57
C GLU A 164 -3.74 11.44 2.84
N ALA A 165 -2.55 10.95 3.18
CA ALA A 165 -1.30 11.30 2.49
C ALA A 165 -1.31 10.86 1.01
N ALA A 166 -1.84 9.67 0.71
CA ALA A 166 -1.97 9.15 -0.65
C ALA A 166 -2.88 10.03 -1.53
N GLU A 167 -3.91 10.66 -0.95
CA GLU A 167 -4.75 11.64 -1.66
C GLU A 167 -4.00 12.94 -2.02
N GLY A 168 -3.01 13.33 -1.21
CA GLY A 168 -2.22 14.56 -1.36
C GLY A 168 -1.07 14.48 -2.37
N GLY A 169 -0.64 13.29 -2.77
CA GLY A 169 0.53 13.05 -3.61
C GLY A 169 0.47 13.74 -4.98
N ARG A 170 1.58 14.42 -5.37
CA ARG A 170 1.72 15.10 -6.68
C ARG A 170 2.19 14.12 -7.74
N ALA A 171 1.34 13.22 -8.18
CA ALA A 171 1.60 12.26 -9.23
C ALA A 171 2.06 12.94 -10.55
N ARG A 172 2.92 12.28 -11.32
CA ARG A 172 3.45 12.77 -12.61
C ARG A 172 2.32 13.06 -13.61
N TYR A 173 1.36 12.16 -13.72
CA TYR A 173 0.20 12.35 -14.61
C TYR A 173 -0.66 13.54 -14.19
N ARG A 174 -0.81 13.81 -12.89
CA ARG A 174 -1.50 14.99 -12.40
C ARG A 174 -0.78 16.28 -12.85
N ARG A 175 0.55 16.31 -12.76
CA ARG A 175 1.35 17.45 -13.24
C ARG A 175 1.22 17.66 -14.75
N ILE A 176 1.13 16.57 -15.53
CA ILE A 176 0.90 16.64 -16.99
C ILE A 176 -0.49 17.19 -17.28
N ALA A 177 -1.52 16.70 -16.58
CA ALA A 177 -2.89 17.20 -16.72
C ALA A 177 -3.01 18.69 -16.34
N ASP A 178 -2.37 19.11 -15.25
CA ASP A 178 -2.36 20.51 -14.79
C ASP A 178 -1.63 21.42 -15.77
N ARG A 179 -0.48 21.01 -16.33
CA ARG A 179 0.23 21.76 -17.37
C ARG A 179 -0.56 21.85 -18.66
N ALA A 180 -1.17 20.75 -19.08
CA ALA A 180 -2.04 20.74 -20.26
C ALA A 180 -3.22 21.70 -20.07
N ALA A 181 -3.87 21.69 -18.90
CA ALA A 181 -4.97 22.59 -18.58
C ALA A 181 -4.53 24.06 -18.53
N ALA A 182 -3.34 24.36 -18.01
CA ALA A 182 -2.79 25.71 -17.97
C ALA A 182 -2.48 26.27 -19.37
N LEU A 183 -1.93 25.43 -20.26
CA LEU A 183 -1.67 25.81 -21.65
C LEU A 183 -2.96 25.91 -22.47
N TYR A 184 -3.93 25.06 -22.18
CA TYR A 184 -5.20 24.98 -22.90
C TYR A 184 -6.11 26.20 -22.64
N SER A 185 -6.11 26.74 -21.43
CA SER A 185 -6.99 27.85 -21.05
C SER A 185 -6.85 29.11 -21.93
N PRO A 186 -5.65 29.67 -22.19
CA PRO A 186 -5.49 30.81 -23.08
C PRO A 186 -5.95 30.53 -24.52
N VAL A 187 -5.68 29.30 -25.02
CA VAL A 187 -6.07 28.88 -26.38
C VAL A 187 -7.59 28.86 -26.52
N VAL A 188 -8.31 28.38 -25.50
CA VAL A 188 -9.77 28.36 -25.48
C VAL A 188 -10.36 29.75 -25.53
N HIS A 189 -9.85 30.69 -24.72
CA HIS A 189 -10.35 32.09 -24.74
C HIS A 189 -10.08 32.78 -26.09
N LEU A 190 -8.89 32.54 -26.65
CA LEU A 190 -8.56 33.06 -27.99
C LEU A 190 -9.49 32.47 -29.06
N LEU A 191 -9.74 31.14 -28.98
CA LEU A 191 -10.62 30.48 -29.96
C LEU A 191 -12.06 31.00 -29.87
N ALA A 192 -12.58 31.18 -28.65
CA ALA A 192 -13.90 31.77 -28.43
C ALA A 192 -13.98 33.21 -28.98
N LEU A 193 -12.95 34.04 -28.73
CA LEU A 193 -12.86 35.41 -29.24
C LEU A 193 -12.81 35.44 -30.78
N VAL A 194 -11.96 34.60 -31.39
CA VAL A 194 -11.86 34.50 -32.84
C VAL A 194 -13.19 34.05 -33.46
N SER A 195 -13.86 33.06 -32.85
CA SER A 195 -15.17 32.58 -33.29
C SER A 195 -16.22 33.69 -33.19
N PHE A 196 -16.22 34.45 -32.09
CA PHE A 196 -17.09 35.61 -31.91
C PHE A 196 -16.91 36.66 -33.01
N LEU A 197 -15.66 37.05 -33.23
CA LEU A 197 -15.35 38.07 -34.27
C LEU A 197 -15.65 37.57 -35.67
N ALA A 198 -15.33 36.31 -35.98
CA ALA A 198 -15.59 35.75 -37.31
C ALA A 198 -17.09 35.74 -37.64
N TRP A 199 -17.92 35.22 -36.73
CA TRP A 199 -19.37 35.19 -36.92
C TRP A 199 -20.00 36.58 -36.89
N GLY A 200 -19.53 37.51 -36.05
CA GLY A 200 -20.01 38.89 -35.99
C GLY A 200 -19.67 39.71 -37.23
N LEU A 201 -18.42 39.62 -37.73
CA LEU A 201 -17.96 40.42 -38.85
C LEU A 201 -18.38 39.84 -40.20
N ILE A 202 -18.39 38.51 -40.36
CA ILE A 202 -18.72 37.85 -41.64
C ILE A 202 -20.22 37.62 -41.75
N GLY A 203 -20.86 37.17 -40.64
CA GLY A 203 -22.30 36.85 -40.62
C GLY A 203 -23.20 38.03 -40.30
N GLY A 204 -22.68 39.12 -39.73
CA GLY A 204 -23.45 40.32 -39.36
C GLY A 204 -24.39 40.12 -38.15
N ASP A 205 -24.51 38.92 -37.62
CA ASP A 205 -25.37 38.59 -36.48
C ASP A 205 -24.54 38.40 -35.18
N TRP A 206 -24.41 39.51 -34.46
CA TRP A 206 -23.66 39.54 -33.19
C TRP A 206 -24.29 38.68 -32.08
N LYS A 207 -25.61 38.45 -32.16
CA LYS A 207 -26.32 37.60 -31.20
C LYS A 207 -25.94 36.13 -31.40
N HIS A 208 -25.99 35.67 -32.66
CA HIS A 208 -25.54 34.32 -33.00
C HIS A 208 -24.03 34.14 -32.71
N ALA A 209 -23.21 35.14 -33.03
CA ALA A 209 -21.78 35.15 -32.73
C ALA A 209 -21.52 34.95 -31.22
N MET A 210 -22.30 35.61 -30.36
CA MET A 210 -22.19 35.45 -28.89
C MET A 210 -22.55 34.03 -28.44
N LEU A 211 -23.64 33.45 -28.97
CA LEU A 211 -24.03 32.09 -28.65
C LEU A 211 -22.97 31.06 -29.05
N VAL A 212 -22.36 31.24 -30.22
CA VAL A 212 -21.24 30.40 -30.68
C VAL A 212 -20.05 30.52 -29.72
N ALA A 213 -19.65 31.75 -29.36
CA ALA A 213 -18.55 31.97 -28.43
C ALA A 213 -18.80 31.32 -27.05
N VAL A 214 -20.03 31.49 -26.53
CA VAL A 214 -20.45 30.84 -25.27
C VAL A 214 -20.43 29.32 -25.40
N ALA A 215 -20.94 28.75 -26.48
CA ALA A 215 -20.90 27.32 -26.76
C ALA A 215 -19.45 26.78 -26.82
N VAL A 216 -18.56 27.51 -27.49
CA VAL A 216 -17.12 27.18 -27.55
C VAL A 216 -16.50 27.20 -26.16
N LEU A 217 -16.73 28.22 -25.32
CA LEU A 217 -16.22 28.30 -23.96
C LEU A 217 -16.69 27.11 -23.08
N ILE A 218 -17.95 26.70 -23.23
CA ILE A 218 -18.52 25.60 -22.44
C ILE A 218 -17.96 24.26 -22.91
N ILE A 219 -17.98 23.99 -24.21
CA ILE A 219 -17.61 22.68 -24.76
C ILE A 219 -16.13 22.37 -24.58
N THR A 220 -15.31 23.40 -24.54
CA THR A 220 -13.86 23.32 -24.33
C THR A 220 -13.46 23.21 -22.84
N CYS A 221 -14.40 23.11 -21.90
CA CYS A 221 -14.03 22.91 -20.50
C CYS A 221 -13.21 21.62 -20.34
N PRO A 222 -12.00 21.67 -19.76
CA PRO A 222 -11.16 20.47 -19.59
C PRO A 222 -11.57 19.62 -18.39
N CYS A 223 -12.89 19.58 -18.04
CA CYS A 223 -13.40 18.89 -16.85
C CYS A 223 -13.09 17.39 -16.87
N ALA A 224 -13.32 16.73 -17.99
CA ALA A 224 -13.01 15.31 -18.18
C ALA A 224 -11.50 15.02 -18.06
N LEU A 225 -10.65 15.92 -18.58
CA LEU A 225 -9.20 15.82 -18.50
C LEU A 225 -8.71 15.94 -17.04
N GLY A 226 -9.27 16.87 -16.27
CA GLY A 226 -8.94 17.07 -14.87
C GLY A 226 -9.34 15.88 -13.98
N LEU A 227 -10.34 15.10 -14.39
CA LEU A 227 -10.83 13.90 -13.69
C LEU A 227 -10.11 12.62 -14.11
N ALA A 228 -9.46 12.60 -15.26
CA ALA A 228 -8.89 11.40 -15.87
C ALA A 228 -7.92 10.64 -14.97
N VAL A 229 -7.14 11.33 -14.13
CA VAL A 229 -6.14 10.75 -13.23
C VAL A 229 -6.68 10.52 -11.82
N PRO A 230 -7.20 11.56 -11.11
CA PRO A 230 -7.56 11.42 -9.69
C PRO A 230 -8.58 10.31 -9.42
N VAL A 231 -9.60 10.19 -10.27
CA VAL A 231 -10.65 9.17 -10.08
C VAL A 231 -10.07 7.76 -10.21
N VAL A 232 -9.18 7.51 -11.20
CA VAL A 232 -8.56 6.20 -11.38
C VAL A 232 -7.63 5.88 -10.20
N GLN A 233 -6.86 6.85 -9.70
CA GLN A 233 -5.96 6.65 -8.56
C GLN A 233 -6.74 6.30 -7.28
N VAL A 234 -7.83 7.01 -6.98
CA VAL A 234 -8.68 6.72 -5.82
C VAL A 234 -9.30 5.32 -5.91
N VAL A 235 -9.83 4.96 -7.10
CA VAL A 235 -10.40 3.63 -7.32
C VAL A 235 -9.34 2.54 -7.17
N ALA A 236 -8.12 2.77 -7.69
CA ALA A 236 -7.00 1.83 -7.59
C ALA A 236 -6.52 1.64 -6.15
N ALA A 237 -6.35 2.74 -5.42
CA ALA A 237 -5.98 2.69 -4.00
C ALA A 237 -7.03 1.93 -3.18
N GLY A 238 -8.32 2.18 -3.42
CA GLY A 238 -9.42 1.46 -2.78
C GLY A 238 -9.45 -0.04 -3.13
N GLU A 239 -9.10 -0.42 -4.36
CA GLU A 239 -9.00 -1.82 -4.77
C GLU A 239 -7.81 -2.54 -4.12
N LEU A 240 -6.64 -1.88 -4.09
CA LEU A 240 -5.45 -2.41 -3.40
C LEU A 240 -5.70 -2.56 -1.91
N PHE A 241 -6.34 -1.57 -1.29
CA PHE A 241 -6.68 -1.64 0.11
C PHE A 241 -7.58 -2.84 0.45
N ARG A 242 -8.62 -3.12 -0.36
CA ARG A 242 -9.45 -4.33 -0.20
C ARG A 242 -8.69 -5.65 -0.35
N ARG A 243 -7.50 -5.62 -0.90
CA ARG A 243 -6.55 -6.76 -1.00
C ARG A 243 -5.51 -6.75 0.10
N GLY A 244 -5.65 -5.89 1.11
CA GLY A 244 -4.68 -5.74 2.19
C GLY A 244 -3.38 -5.06 1.74
N ILE A 245 -3.42 -4.21 0.70
CA ILE A 245 -2.25 -3.47 0.20
C ILE A 245 -2.55 -1.98 0.30
N MET A 246 -1.77 -1.28 1.09
CA MET A 246 -1.89 0.16 1.28
C MET A 246 -0.88 0.92 0.42
N VAL A 247 -1.34 1.99 -0.21
CA VAL A 247 -0.53 2.91 -1.01
C VAL A 247 -0.32 4.18 -0.20
N LYS A 248 0.93 4.55 0.06
CA LYS A 248 1.28 5.75 0.85
C LYS A 248 1.44 7.01 0.00
N ASP A 249 1.81 6.85 -1.25
CA ASP A 249 1.96 7.96 -2.19
C ASP A 249 1.23 7.65 -3.51
N GLY A 250 0.36 8.56 -3.95
CA GLY A 250 -0.37 8.41 -5.21
C GLY A 250 0.54 8.28 -6.44
N SER A 251 1.76 8.81 -6.40
CA SER A 251 2.76 8.62 -7.46
C SER A 251 3.36 7.22 -7.49
N ALA A 252 3.27 6.47 -6.40
CA ALA A 252 3.78 5.10 -6.32
C ALA A 252 3.09 4.18 -7.33
N LEU A 253 1.77 4.34 -7.55
CA LEU A 253 1.03 3.57 -8.55
C LEU A 253 1.54 3.81 -9.98
N GLU A 254 1.92 5.06 -10.29
CA GLU A 254 2.49 5.39 -11.60
C GLU A 254 3.85 4.75 -11.79
N ARG A 255 4.73 4.87 -10.76
CA ARG A 255 6.06 4.26 -10.75
C ARG A 255 5.98 2.73 -10.79
N LEU A 256 5.05 2.13 -10.04
CA LEU A 256 4.82 0.69 -10.02
C LEU A 256 4.34 0.14 -11.37
N ALA A 257 3.60 0.94 -12.16
CA ALA A 257 3.18 0.52 -13.49
C ALA A 257 4.34 0.48 -14.51
N GLU A 258 5.43 1.20 -14.25
CA GLU A 258 6.59 1.34 -15.15
C GLU A 258 7.70 0.31 -14.87
N ILE A 259 7.62 -0.48 -13.79
CA ILE A 259 8.67 -1.43 -13.42
C ILE A 259 8.88 -2.53 -14.45
N ASP A 260 10.11 -2.99 -14.55
CA ASP A 260 10.56 -4.14 -15.32
C ASP A 260 11.31 -5.18 -14.46
N THR A 261 11.81 -4.77 -13.29
CA THR A 261 12.65 -5.55 -12.40
C THR A 261 12.09 -5.53 -10.98
N VAL A 262 12.09 -6.69 -10.31
CA VAL A 262 11.68 -6.83 -8.90
C VAL A 262 12.83 -7.41 -8.09
N ALA A 263 13.36 -6.60 -7.18
CA ALA A 263 14.40 -6.99 -6.24
C ALA A 263 13.77 -7.33 -4.88
N PHE A 264 14.08 -8.49 -4.36
CA PHE A 264 13.60 -8.96 -3.07
C PHE A 264 14.73 -9.01 -2.05
N ASP A 265 14.50 -8.49 -0.85
CA ASP A 265 15.28 -8.96 0.29
C ASP A 265 14.88 -10.40 0.66
N LYS A 266 15.76 -11.14 1.31
CA LYS A 266 15.45 -12.51 1.74
C LYS A 266 14.67 -12.53 3.06
N THR A 267 15.29 -11.99 4.12
CA THR A 267 14.83 -12.16 5.49
C THR A 267 13.64 -11.27 5.80
N GLY A 268 12.55 -11.83 6.36
CA GLY A 268 11.32 -11.07 6.63
C GLY A 268 10.53 -10.68 5.38
N THR A 269 11.00 -10.99 4.17
CA THR A 269 10.37 -10.67 2.88
C THR A 269 10.04 -11.94 2.09
N LEU A 270 11.02 -12.63 1.51
CA LEU A 270 10.82 -13.95 0.90
C LEU A 270 10.61 -15.05 1.95
N THR A 271 11.15 -14.85 3.14
CA THR A 271 10.94 -15.68 4.31
C THR A 271 10.13 -14.94 5.38
N MET A 272 9.67 -15.68 6.39
CA MET A 272 8.85 -15.10 7.48
C MET A 272 9.65 -14.23 8.46
N GLY A 273 11.00 -14.29 8.44
CA GLY A 273 11.86 -13.62 9.42
C GLY A 273 11.75 -14.23 10.82
N SER A 274 11.23 -15.45 10.92
CA SER A 274 11.02 -16.20 12.16
C SER A 274 11.74 -17.54 12.10
N PRO A 275 13.09 -17.53 12.19
CA PRO A 275 13.88 -18.75 12.09
C PRO A 275 13.51 -19.75 13.19
N ARG A 276 13.59 -21.05 12.86
CA ARG A 276 13.41 -22.14 13.80
C ARG A 276 14.68 -22.99 13.87
N LEU A 277 15.02 -23.43 15.07
CA LEU A 277 16.09 -24.38 15.28
C LEU A 277 15.67 -25.74 14.69
N VAL A 278 16.44 -26.25 13.72
CA VAL A 278 16.13 -27.51 13.02
C VAL A 278 17.15 -28.61 13.28
N ARG A 279 18.39 -28.25 13.61
CA ARG A 279 19.45 -29.21 13.88
C ARG A 279 20.44 -28.66 14.90
N VAL A 280 20.91 -29.53 15.78
CA VAL A 280 21.94 -29.24 16.77
C VAL A 280 23.04 -30.28 16.63
N GLU A 281 24.28 -29.85 16.60
CA GLU A 281 25.48 -30.70 16.53
C GLU A 281 26.33 -30.49 17.78
N ALA A 282 26.81 -31.59 18.36
CA ALA A 282 27.74 -31.64 19.48
C ALA A 282 27.25 -30.99 20.79
N ALA A 283 25.91 -30.92 21.04
CA ALA A 283 25.38 -30.37 22.27
C ALA A 283 24.67 -31.44 23.12
N ASP A 284 25.00 -31.48 24.41
CA ASP A 284 24.16 -32.06 25.43
C ASP A 284 23.14 -31.05 25.94
N GLU A 285 22.21 -31.50 26.80
CA GLU A 285 21.15 -30.65 27.33
C GLU A 285 21.72 -29.43 28.12
N ALA A 286 22.83 -29.62 28.80
CA ALA A 286 23.49 -28.57 29.57
C ALA A 286 24.13 -27.50 28.68
N VAL A 287 24.71 -27.90 27.56
CA VAL A 287 25.26 -26.98 26.55
C VAL A 287 24.13 -26.20 25.87
N LEU A 288 23.04 -26.88 25.53
CA LEU A 288 21.86 -26.25 24.93
C LEU A 288 21.22 -25.21 25.89
N ALA A 289 21.09 -25.54 27.17
CA ALA A 289 20.59 -24.60 28.18
C ALA A 289 21.50 -23.37 28.37
N LYS A 290 22.83 -23.54 28.28
CA LYS A 290 23.79 -22.43 28.33
C LYS A 290 23.66 -21.53 27.09
N ALA A 291 23.56 -22.14 25.92
CA ALA A 291 23.39 -21.40 24.68
C ALA A 291 22.09 -20.57 24.70
N ALA A 292 20.98 -21.16 25.12
CA ALA A 292 19.70 -20.47 25.26
C ALA A 292 19.76 -19.38 26.33
N GLY A 293 20.38 -19.65 27.50
CA GLY A 293 20.57 -18.63 28.54
C GLY A 293 21.40 -17.42 28.11
N LEU A 294 22.37 -17.63 27.21
CA LEU A 294 23.12 -16.54 26.61
C LEU A 294 22.28 -15.82 25.54
N ALA A 295 21.56 -16.54 24.71
CA ALA A 295 20.75 -16.04 23.61
C ALA A 295 19.62 -15.09 24.04
N VAL A 296 19.06 -15.22 25.25
CA VAL A 296 18.03 -14.33 25.81
C VAL A 296 18.49 -12.86 25.83
N HIS A 297 19.78 -12.60 25.94
CA HIS A 297 20.35 -11.25 26.04
C HIS A 297 20.44 -10.51 24.70
N SER A 298 20.10 -11.16 23.55
CA SER A 298 20.10 -10.53 22.23
C SER A 298 18.72 -10.46 21.62
N ARG A 299 18.46 -9.39 20.86
CA ARG A 299 17.26 -9.26 20.02
C ARG A 299 17.42 -9.84 18.62
N HIS A 300 18.58 -10.42 18.32
CA HIS A 300 18.82 -11.02 17.01
C HIS A 300 17.87 -12.20 16.75
N PRO A 301 17.25 -12.35 15.56
CA PRO A 301 16.25 -13.40 15.29
C PRO A 301 16.73 -14.82 15.58
N LEU A 302 17.99 -15.16 15.26
CA LEU A 302 18.56 -16.48 15.54
C LEU A 302 18.72 -16.73 17.05
N SER A 303 19.16 -15.71 17.81
CA SER A 303 19.26 -15.79 19.27
C SER A 303 17.88 -15.99 19.90
N GLN A 304 16.89 -15.24 19.48
CA GLN A 304 15.52 -15.38 19.95
C GLN A 304 14.93 -16.76 19.61
N ALA A 305 15.24 -17.30 18.44
CA ALA A 305 14.83 -18.65 18.05
C ALA A 305 15.47 -19.72 18.96
N LEU A 306 16.75 -19.57 19.28
CA LEU A 306 17.46 -20.46 20.19
C LEU A 306 16.90 -20.40 21.62
N ALA A 307 16.65 -19.20 22.12
CA ALA A 307 16.07 -19.00 23.46
C ALA A 307 14.69 -19.65 23.56
N ARG A 308 13.83 -19.50 22.54
CA ARG A 308 12.49 -20.13 22.53
C ARG A 308 12.52 -21.66 22.46
N SER A 309 13.54 -22.22 21.82
CA SER A 309 13.61 -23.67 21.61
C SER A 309 13.81 -24.49 22.91
N VAL A 310 14.30 -23.88 23.98
CA VAL A 310 14.66 -24.56 25.22
C VAL A 310 13.62 -24.38 26.35
N GLY A 311 12.77 -23.33 26.28
CA GLY A 311 11.63 -23.13 27.18
C GLY A 311 11.95 -22.83 28.65
N HIS A 312 13.20 -22.78 29.07
CA HIS A 312 13.60 -22.54 30.45
C HIS A 312 14.76 -21.53 30.52
N ALA A 313 14.73 -20.68 31.53
CA ALA A 313 15.83 -19.76 31.82
C ALA A 313 17.11 -20.55 32.12
N GLY A 314 18.09 -20.43 31.25
CA GLY A 314 19.42 -20.98 31.45
C GLY A 314 20.11 -20.37 32.68
N THR A 315 21.18 -21.01 33.15
CA THR A 315 22.01 -20.53 34.26
C THR A 315 22.57 -19.12 33.96
N PRO A 316 22.48 -18.17 34.89
CA PRO A 316 22.91 -16.79 34.69
C PRO A 316 24.40 -16.70 34.41
N PHE A 317 24.80 -15.71 33.58
CA PHE A 317 26.18 -15.31 33.32
C PHE A 317 26.55 -14.08 34.16
N ASP A 318 27.83 -13.95 34.52
CA ASP A 318 28.32 -12.87 35.37
C ASP A 318 28.31 -11.53 34.61
N ARG A 319 28.61 -11.59 33.30
CA ARG A 319 28.63 -10.45 32.36
C ARG A 319 28.30 -10.92 30.96
N VAL A 320 27.46 -10.15 30.26
CA VAL A 320 27.13 -10.39 28.85
C VAL A 320 27.32 -9.11 28.08
N SER A 321 27.93 -9.20 26.90
CA SER A 321 28.10 -8.10 25.93
C SER A 321 27.76 -8.58 24.53
N GLU A 322 27.09 -7.74 23.74
CA GLU A 322 26.81 -7.99 22.33
C GLU A 322 27.82 -7.24 21.46
N ILE A 323 28.45 -7.96 20.52
CA ILE A 323 29.45 -7.42 19.59
C ILE A 323 28.83 -7.36 18.20
N PRO A 324 28.61 -6.14 17.66
CA PRO A 324 28.00 -5.97 16.33
C PRO A 324 28.73 -6.77 15.25
N GLY A 325 27.99 -7.55 14.46
CA GLY A 325 28.54 -8.40 13.38
C GLY A 325 29.22 -9.68 13.86
N GLY A 326 29.42 -9.88 15.16
CA GLY A 326 30.02 -11.08 15.77
C GLY A 326 28.99 -11.97 16.44
N GLY A 327 28.42 -11.47 17.51
CA GLY A 327 27.49 -12.21 18.38
C GLY A 327 27.58 -11.78 19.84
N LEU A 328 27.26 -12.70 20.75
CA LEU A 328 27.26 -12.50 22.20
C LEU A 328 28.54 -13.07 22.82
N GLU A 329 29.16 -12.31 23.70
CA GLU A 329 30.26 -12.75 24.57
C GLU A 329 29.80 -12.68 26.03
N ALA A 330 30.07 -13.73 26.79
CA ALA A 330 29.74 -13.79 28.21
C ALA A 330 30.86 -14.41 29.02
N ALA A 331 30.99 -13.96 30.26
CA ALA A 331 31.91 -14.52 31.24
C ALA A 331 31.14 -15.26 32.32
N ARG A 332 31.68 -16.43 32.77
CA ARG A 332 31.14 -17.19 33.87
C ARG A 332 32.23 -18.04 34.53
N GLY A 333 32.48 -17.82 35.82
CA GLY A 333 33.46 -18.61 36.58
C GLY A 333 34.88 -18.54 36.01
N GLY A 334 35.29 -17.42 35.36
CA GLY A 334 36.59 -17.26 34.71
C GLY A 334 36.69 -17.82 33.28
N GLU A 335 35.61 -18.46 32.78
CA GLU A 335 35.53 -18.94 31.38
C GLU A 335 34.79 -17.92 30.51
N ILE A 336 35.23 -17.78 29.24
CA ILE A 336 34.60 -16.93 28.23
C ILE A 336 33.79 -17.79 27.29
N TYR A 337 32.50 -17.49 27.20
CA TYR A 337 31.56 -18.10 26.25
C TYR A 337 31.25 -17.11 25.12
N ARG A 338 31.25 -17.61 23.88
CA ARG A 338 30.85 -16.82 22.71
C ARG A 338 29.79 -17.54 21.91
N LEU A 339 28.71 -16.84 21.58
CA LEU A 339 27.60 -17.32 20.76
C LEU A 339 27.47 -16.41 19.54
N GLY A 340 27.79 -16.91 18.35
CA GLY A 340 27.75 -16.09 17.14
C GLY A 340 28.24 -16.84 15.90
N ASN A 341 28.75 -16.10 14.90
CA ASN A 341 29.36 -16.74 13.74
C ASN A 341 30.66 -17.49 14.14
N GLU A 342 31.08 -18.48 13.35
CA GLU A 342 32.20 -19.36 13.66
C GLU A 342 33.50 -18.57 13.87
N ALA A 343 33.78 -17.58 13.04
CA ALA A 343 34.99 -16.76 13.15
C ALA A 343 35.06 -15.98 14.48
N PHE A 344 33.95 -15.42 14.93
CA PHE A 344 33.85 -14.74 16.21
C PHE A 344 33.90 -15.71 17.38
N ALA A 345 33.17 -16.84 17.30
CA ALA A 345 33.10 -17.80 18.38
C ALA A 345 34.42 -18.51 18.65
N CYS A 346 35.10 -18.94 17.60
CA CYS A 346 36.29 -19.80 17.71
C CYS A 346 37.64 -19.07 17.46
N GLY A 347 37.60 -17.82 17.01
CA GLY A 347 38.85 -17.01 16.81
C GLY A 347 39.76 -17.49 15.71
N ALA A 348 39.34 -18.41 14.87
CA ALA A 348 40.13 -19.02 13.81
C ALA A 348 39.50 -18.80 12.44
N THR A 349 40.35 -18.67 11.41
CA THR A 349 39.98 -18.95 10.01
C THR A 349 39.29 -20.33 9.97
N PRO A 350 38.18 -20.47 9.23
CA PRO A 350 37.40 -21.70 9.21
C PRO A 350 38.30 -22.91 9.00
N SER A 351 38.40 -23.78 9.99
CA SER A 351 39.09 -25.07 9.84
C SER A 351 38.35 -25.84 8.75
N GLY A 352 38.95 -26.07 7.63
CA GLY A 352 38.68 -26.86 6.43
C GLY A 352 37.49 -27.80 6.29
N SER A 353 36.44 -27.72 7.10
CA SER A 353 35.13 -28.32 6.94
C SER A 353 34.05 -27.28 7.08
N THR A 354 34.07 -26.26 6.20
CA THR A 354 32.84 -25.54 5.88
C THR A 354 31.94 -26.56 5.20
N VAL A 355 31.12 -27.26 5.98
CA VAL A 355 29.91 -27.84 5.42
C VAL A 355 29.17 -26.67 4.83
N ASP A 356 29.10 -26.63 3.51
CA ASP A 356 28.41 -25.61 2.73
C ASP A 356 26.90 -25.80 3.01
N SER A 357 26.52 -25.49 4.27
CA SER A 357 25.17 -25.70 4.76
C SER A 357 24.28 -24.59 4.22
N PRO A 358 23.18 -24.94 3.55
CA PRO A 358 22.20 -23.97 3.08
C PRO A 358 21.41 -23.33 4.24
N LEU A 359 21.68 -23.75 5.50
CA LEU A 359 21.03 -23.27 6.71
C LEU A 359 21.84 -22.15 7.35
N SER A 360 21.15 -21.23 8.03
CA SER A 360 21.80 -20.25 8.90
C SER A 360 22.36 -20.96 10.12
N GLU A 361 23.56 -20.61 10.56
CA GLU A 361 24.21 -21.28 11.69
C GLU A 361 24.71 -20.30 12.75
N VAL A 362 24.71 -20.77 14.00
CA VAL A 362 25.29 -20.10 15.17
C VAL A 362 26.14 -21.11 15.92
N VAL A 363 27.33 -20.71 16.35
CA VAL A 363 28.27 -21.54 17.09
C VAL A 363 28.37 -21.03 18.52
N LEU A 364 28.30 -21.96 19.48
CA LEU A 364 28.68 -21.70 20.87
C LEU A 364 30.10 -22.23 21.09
N SER A 365 30.97 -21.39 21.64
CA SER A 365 32.30 -21.77 22.07
C SER A 365 32.56 -21.44 23.53
N ARG A 366 33.55 -22.11 24.10
CA ARG A 366 34.14 -21.83 25.42
C ARG A 366 35.63 -21.66 25.28
N ASN A 367 36.15 -20.48 25.64
CA ASN A 367 37.57 -20.12 25.49
C ASN A 367 38.12 -20.40 24.09
N GLY A 368 37.30 -20.16 23.04
CA GLY A 368 37.63 -20.41 21.65
C GLY A 368 37.44 -21.84 21.14
N ALA A 369 37.20 -22.81 22.02
CA ALA A 369 36.88 -24.18 21.61
C ALA A 369 35.36 -24.33 21.37
N MET A 370 34.99 -24.84 20.17
CA MET A 370 33.60 -25.09 19.81
C MET A 370 32.95 -26.13 20.76
N LEU A 371 31.81 -25.77 21.32
CA LEU A 371 30.99 -26.67 22.16
C LEU A 371 29.80 -27.23 21.36
N ALA A 372 29.15 -26.39 20.55
CA ALA A 372 27.98 -26.80 19.80
C ALA A 372 27.78 -25.91 18.56
N ARG A 373 27.09 -26.47 17.58
CA ARG A 373 26.64 -25.76 16.36
C ARG A 373 25.14 -25.91 16.22
N PHE A 374 24.45 -24.81 16.01
CA PHE A 374 22.99 -24.70 15.89
C PHE A 374 22.63 -24.27 14.47
N PHE A 375 21.73 -25.00 13.83
CA PHE A 375 21.27 -24.72 12.47
C PHE A 375 19.81 -24.27 12.48
N PHE A 376 19.54 -23.21 11.73
CA PHE A 376 18.25 -22.59 11.68
C PHE A 376 17.73 -22.54 10.25
N GLU A 377 16.42 -22.79 10.12
CA GLU A 377 15.68 -22.64 8.90
C GLU A 377 14.65 -21.51 9.08
N ASP A 378 14.57 -20.60 8.10
CA ASP A 378 13.55 -19.58 8.04
C ASP A 378 12.56 -19.95 6.93
N ALA A 379 11.31 -20.22 7.32
CA ALA A 379 10.29 -20.69 6.41
C ALA A 379 10.00 -19.67 5.32
N LEU A 380 9.82 -20.12 4.07
CA LEU A 380 9.39 -19.26 2.98
C LEU A 380 8.02 -18.65 3.31
N ARG A 381 7.85 -17.40 2.94
CA ARG A 381 6.57 -16.70 3.07
C ARG A 381 5.51 -17.39 2.22
N PRO A 382 4.28 -17.58 2.72
CA PRO A 382 3.19 -18.18 1.96
C PRO A 382 3.01 -17.47 0.61
N GLY A 383 2.83 -18.25 -0.46
CA GLY A 383 2.65 -17.73 -1.82
C GLY A 383 3.93 -17.21 -2.50
N ALA A 384 5.12 -17.35 -1.88
CA ALA A 384 6.37 -16.87 -2.49
C ALA A 384 6.67 -17.55 -3.83
N GLN A 385 6.55 -18.88 -3.92
CA GLN A 385 6.76 -19.60 -5.19
C GLN A 385 5.77 -19.18 -6.29
N ASP A 386 4.49 -19.05 -5.94
CA ASP A 386 3.46 -18.63 -6.88
C ASP A 386 3.70 -17.21 -7.38
N ALA A 387 4.06 -16.30 -6.48
CA ALA A 387 4.37 -14.91 -6.80
C ALA A 387 5.56 -14.79 -7.77
N ILE A 388 6.67 -15.48 -7.48
CA ILE A 388 7.86 -15.48 -8.35
C ILE A 388 7.55 -16.09 -9.71
N LYS A 389 6.82 -17.20 -9.75
CA LYS A 389 6.38 -17.83 -10.99
C LYS A 389 5.47 -16.91 -11.83
N GLU A 390 4.54 -16.19 -11.19
CA GLU A 390 3.66 -15.23 -11.85
C GLU A 390 4.49 -14.06 -12.43
N LEU A 391 5.43 -13.52 -11.67
CA LEU A 391 6.33 -12.46 -12.14
C LEU A 391 7.18 -12.92 -13.32
N GLY A 392 7.79 -14.11 -13.27
CA GLY A 392 8.56 -14.68 -14.37
C GLY A 392 7.73 -14.89 -15.63
N SER A 393 6.47 -15.36 -15.49
CA SER A 393 5.54 -15.54 -16.62
C SER A 393 5.18 -14.24 -17.32
N THR A 394 5.22 -13.13 -16.60
CA THR A 394 4.95 -11.76 -17.11
C THR A 394 6.21 -11.00 -17.51
N ARG A 395 7.34 -11.71 -17.65
CA ARG A 395 8.66 -11.20 -18.11
C ARG A 395 9.28 -10.13 -17.20
N PHE A 396 9.01 -10.18 -15.91
CA PHE A 396 9.79 -9.40 -14.96
C PHE A 396 11.12 -10.10 -14.67
N GLU A 397 12.21 -9.34 -14.64
CA GLU A 397 13.44 -9.80 -14.03
C GLU A 397 13.26 -9.84 -12.51
N THR A 398 13.57 -10.98 -11.89
CA THR A 398 13.51 -11.14 -10.44
C THR A 398 14.91 -11.42 -9.89
N LEU A 399 15.28 -10.74 -8.79
CA LEU A 399 16.56 -10.94 -8.14
C LEU A 399 16.45 -10.87 -6.63
N ILE A 400 17.39 -11.52 -5.94
CA ILE A 400 17.55 -11.46 -4.48
C ILE A 400 18.75 -10.58 -4.14
N ILE A 401 18.57 -9.65 -3.19
CA ILE A 401 19.63 -8.82 -2.61
C ILE A 401 19.61 -8.99 -1.09
N SER A 402 20.56 -9.72 -0.50
CA SER A 402 20.51 -10.10 0.92
C SER A 402 21.83 -9.85 1.64
N GLY A 403 21.75 -9.57 2.94
CA GLY A 403 22.90 -9.54 3.83
C GLY A 403 23.38 -10.91 4.31
N ASP A 404 22.61 -11.97 4.05
CA ASP A 404 22.94 -13.33 4.46
C ASP A 404 24.07 -13.93 3.61
N ARG A 405 24.68 -15.01 4.12
CA ARG A 405 25.74 -15.74 3.39
C ARG A 405 25.25 -16.17 2.00
N GLN A 406 26.13 -16.11 1.01
CA GLN A 406 25.81 -16.42 -0.39
C GLN A 406 25.16 -17.81 -0.54
N SER A 407 25.69 -18.85 0.14
CA SER A 407 25.15 -20.22 0.08
C SER A 407 23.70 -20.34 0.55
N VAL A 408 23.31 -19.56 1.58
CA VAL A 408 21.92 -19.50 2.07
C VAL A 408 21.01 -18.81 1.07
N VAL A 409 21.51 -17.74 0.44
CA VAL A 409 20.77 -16.98 -0.57
C VAL A 409 20.57 -17.81 -1.85
N ASP A 410 21.61 -18.52 -2.28
CA ASP A 410 21.57 -19.41 -3.46
C ASP A 410 20.57 -20.55 -3.28
N ASN A 411 20.48 -21.12 -2.08
CA ASN A 411 19.49 -22.15 -1.77
C ASN A 411 18.04 -21.61 -1.92
N VAL A 412 17.76 -20.43 -1.38
CA VAL A 412 16.43 -19.80 -1.51
C VAL A 412 16.15 -19.46 -2.99
N ALA A 413 17.13 -18.95 -3.71
CA ALA A 413 17.04 -18.63 -5.13
C ALA A 413 16.71 -19.89 -5.96
N GLN A 414 17.40 -21.00 -5.70
CA GLN A 414 17.16 -22.28 -6.36
C GLN A 414 15.74 -22.80 -6.10
N VAL A 415 15.28 -22.77 -4.84
CA VAL A 415 13.93 -23.21 -4.46
C VAL A 415 12.83 -22.38 -5.13
N LEU A 416 13.05 -21.05 -5.26
CA LEU A 416 12.11 -20.12 -5.86
C LEU A 416 12.26 -20.00 -7.39
N GLY A 417 13.34 -20.52 -7.97
CA GLY A 417 13.62 -20.40 -9.41
C GLY A 417 14.09 -19.01 -9.83
N ILE A 418 14.77 -18.26 -8.92
CA ILE A 418 15.34 -16.94 -9.19
C ILE A 418 16.77 -17.14 -9.69
N SER A 419 17.09 -16.60 -10.87
CA SER A 419 18.39 -16.79 -11.52
C SER A 419 19.52 -15.90 -11.01
N ARG A 420 19.17 -14.74 -10.43
CA ARG A 420 20.14 -13.75 -9.95
C ARG A 420 19.97 -13.54 -8.45
N ALA A 421 21.00 -13.88 -7.68
CA ALA A 421 20.99 -13.80 -6.23
C ALA A 421 22.33 -13.29 -5.71
N MET A 422 22.30 -12.29 -4.85
CA MET A 422 23.47 -11.64 -4.27
C MET A 422 23.36 -11.69 -2.74
N GLY A 423 24.29 -12.40 -2.13
CA GLY A 423 24.42 -12.53 -0.68
C GLY A 423 25.56 -11.70 -0.11
N ALA A 424 25.70 -11.70 1.21
CA ALA A 424 26.73 -11.00 1.99
C ALA A 424 26.84 -9.49 1.71
N LEU A 425 25.72 -8.84 1.31
CA LEU A 425 25.69 -7.42 1.00
C LEU A 425 25.47 -6.59 2.26
N THR A 426 26.28 -5.54 2.42
CA THR A 426 26.03 -4.49 3.41
C THR A 426 24.82 -3.62 2.98
N PRO A 427 24.17 -2.89 3.91
CA PRO A 427 23.07 -1.98 3.56
C PRO A 427 23.45 -0.98 2.46
N ARG A 428 24.68 -0.46 2.47
CA ARG A 428 25.18 0.45 1.44
C ARG A 428 25.29 -0.22 0.07
N GLN A 429 25.83 -1.44 0.02
CA GLN A 429 25.92 -2.19 -1.23
C GLN A 429 24.55 -2.52 -1.82
N LYS A 430 23.51 -2.76 -0.99
CA LYS A 430 22.13 -2.93 -1.46
C LYS A 430 21.63 -1.66 -2.17
N VAL A 431 21.91 -0.47 -1.61
CA VAL A 431 21.61 0.82 -2.26
C VAL A 431 22.34 0.95 -3.58
N ASP A 432 23.65 0.69 -3.58
CA ASP A 432 24.51 0.79 -4.77
C ASP A 432 23.98 -0.13 -5.90
N GLU A 433 23.53 -1.35 -5.59
CA GLU A 433 22.94 -2.26 -6.58
C GLU A 433 21.59 -1.76 -7.13
N CYS A 434 20.70 -1.22 -6.29
CA CYS A 434 19.47 -0.59 -6.75
C CYS A 434 19.75 0.61 -7.67
N GLN A 435 20.76 1.43 -7.34
CA GLN A 435 21.16 2.58 -8.15
C GLN A 435 21.79 2.17 -9.48
N LYS A 436 22.70 1.20 -9.50
CA LYS A 436 23.31 0.64 -10.72
C LYS A 436 22.26 0.09 -11.69
N LEU A 437 21.26 -0.63 -11.17
CA LEU A 437 20.13 -1.09 -11.97
C LEU A 437 19.36 0.10 -12.57
N GLY A 438 19.09 1.14 -11.77
CA GLY A 438 18.44 2.37 -12.22
C GLY A 438 19.25 3.10 -13.29
N GLU A 439 20.58 3.23 -13.12
CA GLU A 439 21.49 3.84 -14.09
C GLU A 439 21.56 3.04 -15.39
N SER A 440 21.41 1.71 -15.31
CA SER A 440 21.34 0.82 -16.49
C SER A 440 19.98 0.90 -17.20
N GLY A 441 19.06 1.75 -16.73
CA GLY A 441 17.76 1.98 -17.33
C GLY A 441 16.62 1.12 -16.79
N HIS A 442 16.88 0.24 -15.81
CA HIS A 442 15.86 -0.58 -15.17
C HIS A 442 14.99 0.23 -14.21
N ARG A 443 13.72 -0.14 -14.14
CA ARG A 443 12.73 0.39 -13.19
C ARG A 443 12.51 -0.64 -12.09
N VAL A 444 13.21 -0.47 -10.98
CA VAL A 444 13.28 -1.47 -9.91
C VAL A 444 12.17 -1.26 -8.88
N LEU A 445 11.38 -2.30 -8.61
CA LEU A 445 10.60 -2.44 -7.39
C LEU A 445 11.47 -3.15 -6.35
N MET A 446 11.80 -2.48 -5.25
CA MET A 446 12.45 -3.11 -4.08
C MET A 446 11.39 -3.58 -3.09
N VAL A 447 11.44 -4.85 -2.71
CA VAL A 447 10.58 -5.44 -1.68
C VAL A 447 11.47 -5.86 -0.51
N GLY A 448 11.26 -5.27 0.68
CA GLY A 448 12.10 -5.49 1.86
C GLY A 448 11.37 -5.23 3.17
N ASP A 449 11.90 -5.74 4.31
CA ASP A 449 11.35 -5.53 5.65
C ASP A 449 11.88 -4.25 6.33
N GLY A 450 12.90 -3.62 5.79
CA GLY A 450 13.43 -2.32 6.18
C GLY A 450 14.24 -2.29 7.46
N ILE A 451 14.55 -3.39 8.12
CA ILE A 451 15.45 -3.36 9.28
C ILE A 451 16.85 -2.89 8.83
N ASN A 452 17.32 -3.48 7.73
CA ASN A 452 18.62 -3.13 7.11
C ASN A 452 18.43 -2.50 5.71
N ASP A 453 17.22 -2.51 5.17
CA ASP A 453 16.91 -2.20 3.78
C ASP A 453 16.23 -0.85 3.58
N ALA A 454 15.89 -0.12 4.65
CA ALA A 454 15.23 1.18 4.55
C ALA A 454 15.94 2.15 3.57
N PRO A 455 17.28 2.23 3.53
CA PRO A 455 17.96 3.05 2.54
C PRO A 455 17.78 2.54 1.10
N ALA A 456 17.74 1.21 0.88
CA ALA A 456 17.53 0.61 -0.42
C ALA A 456 16.07 0.78 -0.90
N LEU A 457 15.10 0.63 0.02
CA LEU A 457 13.68 0.93 -0.24
C LEU A 457 13.49 2.38 -0.71
N ALA A 458 14.14 3.33 -0.02
CA ALA A 458 14.06 4.75 -0.38
C ALA A 458 14.79 5.09 -1.70
N ALA A 459 15.85 4.36 -2.06
CA ALA A 459 16.65 4.57 -3.27
C ALA A 459 16.04 3.92 -4.52
N ALA A 460 15.16 2.94 -4.37
CA ALA A 460 14.54 2.24 -5.47
C ALA A 460 13.55 3.13 -6.26
N HIS A 461 13.22 2.73 -7.50
CA HIS A 461 12.23 3.44 -8.31
C HIS A 461 10.85 3.44 -7.63
N VAL A 462 10.47 2.32 -7.03
CA VAL A 462 9.31 2.16 -6.15
C VAL A 462 9.62 1.07 -5.13
N SER A 463 9.00 1.13 -3.96
CA SER A 463 9.27 0.18 -2.87
C SER A 463 8.02 -0.36 -2.21
N MET A 464 8.13 -1.59 -1.68
CA MET A 464 7.03 -2.28 -1.01
C MET A 464 7.55 -3.03 0.22
N ALA A 465 6.82 -2.97 1.33
CA ALA A 465 7.18 -3.66 2.56
C ALA A 465 6.00 -4.45 3.16
N PRO A 466 6.25 -5.58 3.85
CA PRO A 466 5.22 -6.23 4.65
C PRO A 466 4.86 -5.38 5.88
N ALA A 467 3.65 -5.54 6.43
CA ALA A 467 3.24 -4.87 7.66
C ALA A 467 4.05 -5.34 8.88
N THR A 468 4.63 -6.55 8.81
CA THR A 468 5.56 -7.10 9.81
C THR A 468 6.93 -6.44 9.77
N ALA A 469 7.21 -5.61 8.78
CA ALA A 469 8.44 -4.83 8.65
C ALA A 469 8.65 -3.89 9.85
N SER A 470 9.89 -3.48 10.07
CA SER A 470 10.22 -2.46 11.08
C SER A 470 9.47 -1.15 10.80
N ASP A 471 9.26 -0.33 11.82
CA ASP A 471 8.65 1.00 11.66
C ASP A 471 9.39 1.85 10.63
N ILE A 472 10.72 1.79 10.63
CA ILE A 472 11.57 2.50 9.66
C ILE A 472 11.35 1.95 8.24
N GLY A 473 11.25 0.63 8.08
CA GLY A 473 10.98 -0.01 6.80
C GLY A 473 9.59 0.33 6.27
N ARG A 474 8.58 0.25 7.13
CA ARG A 474 7.24 0.68 6.76
C ARG A 474 7.19 2.16 6.36
N GLN A 475 7.90 3.04 7.06
CA GLN A 475 7.96 4.47 6.71
C GLN A 475 8.69 4.72 5.40
N ALA A 476 9.75 3.98 5.09
CA ALA A 476 10.53 4.13 3.87
C ALA A 476 9.84 3.58 2.61
N ALA A 477 8.95 2.60 2.76
CA ALA A 477 8.27 1.97 1.64
C ALA A 477 7.14 2.84 1.07
N ASP A 478 6.92 2.80 -0.23
CA ASP A 478 5.83 3.47 -0.95
C ASP A 478 4.50 2.72 -0.82
N LEU A 479 4.56 1.38 -0.71
CA LEU A 479 3.41 0.51 -0.49
C LEU A 479 3.68 -0.41 0.71
N VAL A 480 2.62 -0.75 1.44
CA VAL A 480 2.68 -1.71 2.55
C VAL A 480 1.61 -2.77 2.36
N PHE A 481 1.96 -4.05 2.46
CA PHE A 481 0.97 -5.14 2.43
C PHE A 481 0.81 -5.78 3.80
N PHE A 482 -0.45 -5.97 4.20
CA PHE A 482 -0.83 -6.46 5.55
C PHE A 482 -1.02 -7.97 5.60
N ASN A 483 -1.25 -8.57 4.45
CA ASN A 483 -1.39 -10.00 4.30
C ASN A 483 0.00 -10.66 4.38
N ASP A 484 0.13 -11.78 5.12
CA ASP A 484 1.39 -12.52 5.22
C ASP A 484 1.80 -13.26 3.93
N ARG A 485 1.09 -13.03 2.84
CA ARG A 485 1.30 -13.67 1.54
C ARG A 485 2.05 -12.76 0.57
N LEU A 486 3.02 -13.33 -0.16
CA LEU A 486 3.82 -12.58 -1.14
C LEU A 486 3.07 -12.30 -2.45
N ASP A 487 1.95 -12.96 -2.72
CA ASP A 487 1.11 -12.68 -3.90
C ASP A 487 0.54 -11.25 -3.94
N ALA A 488 0.64 -10.51 -2.83
CA ALA A 488 0.40 -9.07 -2.78
C ALA A 488 1.25 -8.30 -3.81
N VAL A 489 2.50 -8.73 -4.08
CA VAL A 489 3.41 -8.05 -5.01
C VAL A 489 2.89 -8.11 -6.46
N PRO A 490 2.67 -9.27 -7.09
CA PRO A 490 2.12 -9.31 -8.45
C PRO A 490 0.72 -8.70 -8.54
N GLN A 491 -0.11 -8.79 -7.49
CA GLN A 491 -1.43 -8.14 -7.45
C GLN A 491 -1.31 -6.61 -7.49
N ALA A 492 -0.39 -6.02 -6.74
CA ALA A 492 -0.15 -4.58 -6.76
C ALA A 492 0.28 -4.10 -8.14
N ILE A 493 1.21 -4.81 -8.77
CA ILE A 493 1.70 -4.53 -10.12
C ILE A 493 0.57 -4.59 -11.15
N ALA A 494 -0.27 -5.63 -11.07
CA ALA A 494 -1.39 -5.80 -11.99
C ALA A 494 -2.41 -4.66 -11.89
N VAL A 495 -2.75 -4.21 -10.68
CA VAL A 495 -3.64 -3.08 -10.45
C VAL A 495 -3.00 -1.78 -10.95
N ALA A 496 -1.72 -1.54 -10.68
CA ALA A 496 -0.99 -0.36 -11.14
C ALA A 496 -0.95 -0.25 -12.67
N ARG A 497 -0.62 -1.33 -13.37
CA ARG A 497 -0.61 -1.38 -14.85
C ARG A 497 -2.00 -1.16 -15.45
N ARG A 498 -3.04 -1.74 -14.85
CA ARG A 498 -4.43 -1.49 -15.24
C ARG A 498 -4.84 -0.05 -15.05
N SER A 499 -4.47 0.56 -13.94
CA SER A 499 -4.72 1.97 -13.64
C SER A 499 -4.07 2.88 -14.68
N ALA A 500 -2.81 2.64 -15.02
CA ALA A 500 -2.10 3.39 -16.05
C ALA A 500 -2.77 3.25 -17.44
N ALA A 501 -3.29 2.07 -17.77
CA ALA A 501 -4.04 1.85 -19.02
C ALA A 501 -5.35 2.64 -19.03
N LEU A 502 -6.12 2.64 -17.93
CA LEU A 502 -7.36 3.41 -17.80
C LEU A 502 -7.12 4.93 -17.84
N ILE A 503 -6.04 5.41 -17.22
CA ILE A 503 -5.64 6.83 -17.31
C ILE A 503 -5.38 7.21 -18.77
N ARG A 504 -4.63 6.40 -19.53
CA ARG A 504 -4.38 6.66 -20.97
C ARG A 504 -5.68 6.64 -21.78
N GLN A 505 -6.59 5.70 -21.50
CA GLN A 505 -7.91 5.66 -22.13
C GLN A 505 -8.73 6.92 -21.82
N ASN A 506 -8.73 7.37 -20.57
CA ASN A 506 -9.44 8.58 -20.16
C ASN A 506 -8.88 9.82 -20.84
N PHE A 507 -7.55 9.94 -20.99
CA PHE A 507 -6.95 11.01 -21.77
C PHE A 507 -7.36 10.94 -23.26
N ALA A 508 -7.35 9.76 -23.86
CA ALA A 508 -7.76 9.58 -25.24
C ALA A 508 -9.25 9.95 -25.46
N LEU A 509 -10.13 9.56 -24.52
CA LEU A 509 -11.56 9.92 -24.55
C LEU A 509 -11.75 11.43 -24.40
N ALA A 510 -11.05 12.09 -23.47
CA ALA A 510 -11.16 13.54 -23.26
C ALA A 510 -10.63 14.33 -24.45
N ILE A 511 -9.51 13.93 -25.03
CA ILE A 511 -8.95 14.57 -26.22
C ILE A 511 -9.84 14.32 -27.44
N GLY A 512 -10.28 13.07 -27.65
CA GLY A 512 -11.16 12.71 -28.77
C GLY A 512 -12.49 13.47 -28.75
N TYR A 513 -13.08 13.63 -27.56
CA TYR A 513 -14.26 14.47 -27.37
C TYR A 513 -14.02 15.91 -27.85
N ASN A 514 -12.93 16.55 -27.41
CA ASN A 514 -12.61 17.92 -27.78
C ASN A 514 -12.34 18.07 -29.29
N VAL A 515 -11.62 17.11 -29.89
CA VAL A 515 -11.34 17.13 -31.35
C VAL A 515 -12.62 17.06 -32.17
N LEU A 516 -13.66 16.38 -31.70
CA LEU A 516 -14.94 16.30 -32.39
C LEU A 516 -15.87 17.48 -32.08
N ALA A 517 -15.97 17.86 -30.80
CA ALA A 517 -16.97 18.79 -30.32
C ALA A 517 -16.62 20.25 -30.59
N VAL A 518 -15.33 20.62 -30.57
CA VAL A 518 -14.89 22.01 -30.79
C VAL A 518 -15.17 22.50 -32.20
N PRO A 519 -14.85 21.76 -33.29
CA PRO A 519 -15.23 22.16 -34.63
C PRO A 519 -16.74 22.36 -34.84
N VAL A 520 -17.56 21.48 -34.22
CA VAL A 520 -19.02 21.57 -34.27
C VAL A 520 -19.52 22.86 -33.61
N ALA A 521 -18.92 23.23 -32.46
CA ALA A 521 -19.25 24.49 -31.79
C ALA A 521 -18.83 25.71 -32.58
N ILE A 522 -17.62 25.72 -33.16
CA ILE A 522 -17.13 26.83 -34.02
C ILE A 522 -18.00 26.99 -35.26
N ALA A 523 -18.47 25.91 -35.87
CA ALA A 523 -19.38 25.94 -37.00
C ALA A 523 -20.78 26.47 -36.66
N GLY A 524 -21.07 26.82 -35.39
CA GLY A 524 -22.36 27.33 -34.95
C GLY A 524 -23.48 26.28 -34.87
N LEU A 525 -23.11 24.99 -34.96
CA LEU A 525 -24.07 23.88 -34.93
C LEU A 525 -24.45 23.43 -33.49
N ALA A 526 -23.71 23.89 -32.47
CA ALA A 526 -23.98 23.57 -31.07
C ALA A 526 -24.54 24.80 -30.34
N THR A 527 -25.69 24.61 -29.71
CA THR A 527 -26.22 25.59 -28.76
C THR A 527 -25.49 25.50 -27.43
N PRO A 528 -25.47 26.54 -26.56
CA PRO A 528 -24.89 26.45 -25.20
C PRO A 528 -25.43 25.31 -24.37
N LEU A 529 -26.72 24.96 -24.54
CA LEU A 529 -27.35 23.82 -23.87
C LEU A 529 -26.76 22.48 -24.34
N ILE A 530 -26.64 22.26 -25.64
CA ILE A 530 -26.03 21.07 -26.23
C ILE A 530 -24.58 20.95 -25.76
N ALA A 531 -23.85 22.06 -25.71
CA ALA A 531 -22.47 22.11 -25.21
C ALA A 531 -22.36 21.66 -23.76
N ALA A 532 -23.27 22.13 -22.88
CA ALA A 532 -23.30 21.76 -21.48
C ALA A 532 -23.62 20.26 -21.26
N VAL A 533 -24.61 19.73 -21.99
CA VAL A 533 -24.96 18.29 -21.92
C VAL A 533 -23.81 17.43 -22.42
N ALA A 534 -23.19 17.79 -23.55
CA ALA A 534 -22.06 17.04 -24.12
C ALA A 534 -20.85 17.04 -23.18
N MET A 535 -20.51 18.18 -22.56
CA MET A 535 -19.44 18.29 -21.56
C MET A 535 -19.70 17.40 -20.34
N SER A 536 -20.93 17.43 -19.79
CA SER A 536 -21.30 16.61 -18.64
C SER A 536 -21.23 15.12 -18.96
N THR A 537 -21.70 14.73 -20.16
CA THR A 537 -21.63 13.34 -20.65
C THR A 537 -20.18 12.86 -20.77
N SER A 538 -19.27 13.68 -21.29
CA SER A 538 -17.84 13.36 -21.38
C SER A 538 -17.24 13.07 -20.00
N SER A 539 -17.56 13.87 -19.00
CA SER A 539 -17.09 13.64 -17.62
C SER A 539 -17.64 12.34 -17.03
N ILE A 540 -18.91 12.04 -17.24
CA ILE A 540 -19.53 10.79 -16.79
C ILE A 540 -18.87 9.57 -17.45
N ILE A 541 -18.56 9.61 -18.73
CA ILE A 541 -17.88 8.53 -19.45
C ILE A 541 -16.51 8.26 -18.82
N VAL A 542 -15.72 9.30 -18.54
CA VAL A 542 -14.38 9.18 -17.93
C VAL A 542 -14.47 8.54 -16.54
N VAL A 543 -15.41 8.98 -15.71
CA VAL A 543 -15.63 8.40 -14.36
C VAL A 543 -16.08 6.94 -14.45
N THR A 544 -17.05 6.64 -15.34
CA THR A 544 -17.55 5.28 -15.53
C THR A 544 -16.45 4.34 -16.03
N ASN A 545 -15.58 4.82 -16.93
CA ASN A 545 -14.43 4.07 -17.40
C ASN A 545 -13.46 3.73 -16.24
N ALA A 546 -13.20 4.69 -15.33
CA ALA A 546 -12.37 4.46 -14.15
C ALA A 546 -12.95 3.38 -13.21
N LEU A 547 -14.28 3.34 -13.02
CA LEU A 547 -14.96 2.36 -12.17
C LEU A 547 -14.88 0.92 -12.70
N ARG A 548 -14.52 0.71 -13.97
CA ARG A 548 -14.25 -0.63 -14.54
C ARG A 548 -13.11 -1.37 -13.84
N LEU A 549 -12.23 -0.66 -13.15
CA LEU A 549 -11.18 -1.28 -12.34
C LEU A 549 -11.79 -2.19 -11.25
N ASN A 550 -12.83 -1.71 -10.55
CA ASN A 550 -13.54 -2.47 -9.53
C ASN A 550 -14.31 -3.69 -10.09
N ALA A 551 -14.98 -3.53 -11.23
CA ALA A 551 -15.79 -4.59 -11.83
C ALA A 551 -14.98 -5.81 -12.27
N ALA A 552 -13.73 -5.59 -12.69
CA ALA A 552 -12.83 -6.68 -13.09
C ALA A 552 -12.30 -7.49 -11.88
N ALA A 553 -12.18 -6.85 -10.71
CA ALA A 553 -11.77 -7.49 -9.46
C ALA A 553 -12.82 -8.47 -8.95
N THR A 554 -14.10 -8.12 -9.06
CA THR A 554 -15.22 -8.97 -8.67
C THR A 554 -15.28 -10.27 -9.50
N ARG A 555 -14.98 -10.19 -10.80
CA ARG A 555 -14.93 -11.37 -11.69
C ARG A 555 -13.76 -12.30 -11.37
N SER A 556 -12.60 -11.79 -11.00
CA SER A 556 -11.44 -12.60 -10.61
C SER A 556 -11.67 -13.36 -9.30
N ARG A 557 -12.44 -12.81 -8.36
CA ARG A 557 -12.85 -13.48 -7.11
C ARG A 557 -13.86 -14.62 -7.37
N ALA A 558 -14.84 -14.42 -8.24
CA ALA A 558 -15.85 -15.44 -8.57
C ALA A 558 -15.25 -16.69 -9.25
N GLY A 559 -14.11 -16.56 -9.94
CA GLY A 559 -13.39 -17.67 -10.57
C GLY A 559 -12.45 -18.47 -9.64
N ARG A 560 -12.20 -17.99 -8.40
CA ARG A 560 -11.30 -18.62 -7.43
C ARG A 560 -11.98 -19.28 -6.24
N VAL A 561 -13.31 -19.42 -6.24
CA VAL A 561 -13.99 -20.23 -5.20
C VAL A 561 -13.59 -21.70 -5.45
N PRO A 562 -12.87 -22.36 -4.52
CA PRO A 562 -12.59 -23.78 -4.64
C PRO A 562 -13.93 -24.51 -4.72
N LYS A 563 -14.13 -25.34 -5.75
CA LYS A 563 -15.26 -26.26 -5.80
C LYS A 563 -15.23 -27.08 -4.51
N PRO A 564 -16.30 -27.17 -3.72
CA PRO A 564 -16.31 -28.03 -2.56
C PRO A 564 -15.95 -29.44 -3.02
N ALA A 565 -14.96 -30.05 -2.35
CA ALA A 565 -14.57 -31.43 -2.59
C ALA A 565 -15.85 -32.29 -2.46
N GLY A 566 -16.20 -32.96 -3.55
CA GLY A 566 -17.40 -33.75 -3.64
C GLY A 566 -17.47 -34.73 -2.49
N SER A 567 -18.53 -34.66 -1.71
CA SER A 567 -19.04 -35.75 -0.87
C SER A 567 -19.50 -36.86 -1.79
N GLY A 568 -18.59 -37.79 -2.02
CA GLY A 568 -18.86 -38.95 -2.89
C GLY A 568 -18.04 -40.13 -2.42
N GLU A 569 -18.48 -40.74 -1.30
CA GLU A 569 -18.33 -42.19 -1.11
C GLU A 569 -19.17 -42.61 0.13
N GLU A 570 -20.49 -42.69 -0.09
CA GLU A 570 -21.30 -43.57 0.75
C GLU A 570 -20.86 -45.01 0.49
N ALA A 571 -20.07 -45.56 1.39
CA ALA A 571 -19.75 -46.97 1.43
C ALA A 571 -21.04 -47.76 1.71
N ARG A 572 -21.50 -48.47 0.70
CA ARG A 572 -22.36 -49.64 0.84
C ARG A 572 -21.60 -50.67 1.65
N ILE A 573 -22.08 -50.95 2.86
CA ILE A 573 -21.86 -52.23 3.54
C ILE A 573 -23.24 -52.79 3.89
N ALA A 574 -23.53 -53.95 3.29
CA ALA A 574 -24.65 -54.83 3.56
C ALA A 574 -24.48 -55.51 4.92
#